data_a8fb8d9376b261d4b2bde11f3878fa86
#
_entry.id   a8fb8d9376b261d4b2bde11f3878fa86
#
_cell.length_a   1.000
_cell.length_b   1.000
_cell.length_c   1.000
_cell.angle_alpha   90.00
_cell.angle_beta   90.00
_cell.angle_gamma   90.00
#
_symmetry.space_group_name_H-M   'P 1'
#
loop_
_entity.id
_entity.type
_entity.pdbx_description
1 polymer ?
#
loop_
_entity_poly.entity_id
_entity_poly.type
_entity_poly.pdbx_seq_one_letter_code
_entity_poly.pdbx_strand_id
1 'polypeptide(L)'
;MEKDHILHGIHIGEHGFNADTVIDEIRERCVEPGFNHVCIRPRGPVFDQSYFIKWAEYLTENKIWFSFLYLTQQAPAGLDSRMTPETVTRIRQIAGDYFLGETIGEPGSAYASKLPGYYVNPEDPTYYGGLKNYRQRVYEDMEQAHKGYVKLVKNFMYINKNMGMPNVLCVDATAFAKYNVEAGANIPILEFPVTCPDVMFANVRGTARAFDLPAWGSYAAHEWYGGIRHEDPLKAKRLELAYKYAYLSGTQIMVLESGDECVTAYSQRYEKDSAVCARYRQVLGMMNEFIRQDARPKGGPKVKAAFVSGLHDGWSGKWGRACLWNQFYREEWGYNEAEHSWRMLEELRSKRAWDDLANYGEYDLSGTPGWGLYDIVPIEADVEKLCQYDWLIFLGWNTMTEENMDKLTEFVRRGGHLLMSAAHLNTQTQRDGTYKMVSPEKVEELFGCTFLGEIRRSIHGAKFKYESLDERVLYPVVGCGGSDPLYIAGYADYAHFAATDGKTIAYASQGFREAHSDLPMVIENRVGKGVATLVTHTCYPGNQAVYPLYYTVVREMLTASARTCPVKVVGSERLRYSVYEGGKMYLLNTDYDLPITVKVLRNGSSETLTLDPLELKVLP
;
A
#
# COMPACT_ATOMS: atom_id res chain seq x y z
N MET A 1 17.45 5.32 15.22
CA MET A 1 16.93 6.41 14.32
C MET A 1 15.80 7.10 15.06
N GLU A 2 15.85 8.41 15.20
CA GLU A 2 14.66 9.15 15.64
C GLU A 2 13.54 8.93 14.63
N LYS A 3 12.33 8.60 15.10
CA LYS A 3 11.16 8.21 14.27
C LYS A 3 10.82 9.17 13.09
N ASP A 4 11.46 10.33 13.01
CA ASP A 4 11.08 11.39 12.08
C ASP A 4 12.25 11.96 11.28
N HIS A 5 13.41 11.32 11.36
CA HIS A 5 14.54 11.69 10.53
C HIS A 5 14.31 11.19 9.10
N ILE A 6 14.42 12.09 8.12
CA ILE A 6 14.24 11.74 6.71
C ILE A 6 15.58 11.33 6.12
N LEU A 7 15.66 10.10 5.66
CA LEU A 7 16.80 9.57 4.94
C LEU A 7 16.55 9.67 3.44
N HIS A 8 17.41 10.39 2.74
CA HIS A 8 17.41 10.48 1.29
C HIS A 8 18.74 10.00 0.75
N GLY A 9 18.69 9.03 -0.13
CA GLY A 9 19.88 8.32 -0.52
C GLY A 9 19.82 7.60 -1.85
N ILE A 10 20.88 6.90 -2.11
CA ILE A 10 21.13 6.20 -3.35
C ILE A 10 21.69 4.81 -3.09
N HIS A 11 21.45 3.91 -4.01
CA HIS A 11 22.04 2.58 -4.02
C HIS A 11 23.38 2.61 -4.77
N ILE A 12 24.41 1.98 -4.23
CA ILE A 12 25.78 1.94 -4.75
C ILE A 12 26.31 0.51 -4.76
N GLY A 13 27.21 0.18 -5.66
CA GLY A 13 28.04 -1.01 -5.57
C GLY A 13 27.74 -2.09 -6.58
N GLU A 14 27.44 -1.74 -7.81
CA GLU A 14 27.03 -2.73 -8.80
C GLU A 14 28.14 -3.23 -9.75
N HIS A 15 29.26 -2.56 -9.87
CA HIS A 15 30.34 -2.95 -10.80
C HIS A 15 31.70 -3.06 -10.14
N GLY A 16 32.31 -4.24 -10.27
CA GLY A 16 33.72 -4.53 -10.02
C GLY A 16 34.26 -4.07 -8.67
N PHE A 17 34.30 -4.92 -7.69
CA PHE A 17 34.65 -4.61 -6.31
C PHE A 17 36.16 -4.43 -6.11
N ASN A 18 36.56 -3.20 -5.94
CA ASN A 18 37.67 -2.84 -5.05
C ASN A 18 37.06 -2.01 -3.90
N ALA A 19 37.40 -2.28 -2.65
CA ALA A 19 36.85 -1.55 -1.50
C ALA A 19 37.13 -0.04 -1.59
N ASP A 20 38.25 0.34 -2.16
CA ASP A 20 38.63 1.72 -2.29
C ASP A 20 37.81 2.44 -3.35
N THR A 21 37.41 1.76 -4.44
CA THR A 21 36.48 2.32 -5.44
C THR A 21 35.08 2.53 -4.89
N VAL A 22 34.60 1.69 -3.98
CA VAL A 22 33.30 1.92 -3.32
C VAL A 22 33.32 3.19 -2.48
N ILE A 23 34.43 3.47 -1.79
CA ILE A 23 34.57 4.72 -1.02
C ILE A 23 34.55 5.93 -1.95
N ASP A 24 35.23 5.86 -3.10
CA ASP A 24 35.20 6.93 -4.12
C ASP A 24 33.78 7.11 -4.67
N GLU A 25 33.05 6.03 -4.94
CA GLU A 25 31.66 6.07 -5.38
C GLU A 25 30.74 6.68 -4.31
N ILE A 26 30.92 6.31 -3.03
CA ILE A 26 30.16 6.89 -1.91
C ILE A 26 30.43 8.39 -1.85
N ARG A 27 31.69 8.81 -1.94
CA ARG A 27 32.05 10.23 -1.94
C ARG A 27 31.37 10.98 -3.07
N GLU A 28 31.56 10.53 -4.31
CA GLU A 28 31.04 11.19 -5.51
C GLU A 28 29.51 11.19 -5.59
N ARG A 29 28.89 10.06 -5.26
CA ARG A 29 27.45 9.84 -5.52
C ARG A 29 26.56 10.07 -4.30
N CYS A 30 27.13 10.15 -3.10
CA CYS A 30 26.39 10.32 -1.88
C CYS A 30 26.82 11.57 -1.09
N VAL A 31 28.11 11.68 -0.74
CA VAL A 31 28.61 12.75 0.13
C VAL A 31 28.59 14.10 -0.57
N GLU A 32 29.18 14.19 -1.76
CA GLU A 32 29.27 15.44 -2.53
C GLU A 32 27.90 15.98 -2.94
N PRO A 33 26.92 15.15 -3.39
CA PRO A 33 25.57 15.62 -3.66
C PRO A 33 24.73 15.94 -2.42
N GLY A 34 25.22 15.60 -1.22
CA GLY A 34 24.55 15.90 0.05
C GLY A 34 23.46 14.93 0.45
N PHE A 35 23.51 13.69 -0.01
CA PHE A 35 22.67 12.62 0.53
C PHE A 35 23.11 12.25 1.95
N ASN A 36 22.17 11.78 2.74
CA ASN A 36 22.42 11.33 4.11
C ASN A 36 22.23 9.82 4.30
N HIS A 37 21.96 9.08 3.22
CA HIS A 37 21.78 7.63 3.25
C HIS A 37 22.40 6.97 2.01
N VAL A 38 22.94 5.78 2.21
CA VAL A 38 23.39 4.90 1.14
C VAL A 38 23.00 3.45 1.39
N CYS A 39 22.52 2.78 0.35
CA CYS A 39 22.34 1.34 0.32
C CYS A 39 23.46 0.71 -0.49
N ILE A 40 24.31 -0.10 0.13
CA ILE A 40 25.48 -0.68 -0.53
C ILE A 40 25.17 -2.13 -0.90
N ARG A 41 25.34 -2.46 -2.18
CA ARG A 41 25.24 -3.83 -2.69
C ARG A 41 26.63 -4.43 -2.90
N PRO A 42 27.11 -5.28 -1.98
CA PRO A 42 28.38 -5.95 -2.18
C PRO A 42 28.25 -7.00 -3.30
N ARG A 43 28.88 -6.79 -4.43
CA ARG A 43 28.98 -7.76 -5.54
C ARG A 43 30.36 -8.40 -5.63
N GLY A 44 30.41 -9.59 -6.24
CA GLY A 44 31.63 -10.36 -6.43
C GLY A 44 32.08 -11.14 -5.17
N PRO A 45 33.23 -11.74 -5.21
CA PRO A 45 33.75 -12.54 -4.11
C PRO A 45 34.37 -11.64 -3.02
N VAL A 46 33.59 -10.72 -2.46
CA VAL A 46 34.04 -9.89 -1.34
C VAL A 46 33.88 -10.71 -0.06
N PHE A 47 34.95 -11.36 0.34
CA PHE A 47 35.02 -12.15 1.58
C PHE A 47 35.89 -11.50 2.64
N ASP A 48 36.66 -10.48 2.26
CA ASP A 48 37.47 -9.75 3.22
C ASP A 48 36.59 -8.84 4.07
N GLN A 49 36.39 -9.23 5.30
CA GLN A 49 35.56 -8.51 6.27
C GLN A 49 36.08 -7.11 6.58
N SER A 50 37.35 -6.84 6.30
CA SER A 50 37.94 -5.52 6.51
C SER A 50 37.30 -4.43 5.64
N TYR A 51 36.73 -4.78 4.49
CA TYR A 51 36.05 -3.84 3.61
C TYR A 51 34.79 -3.28 4.25
N PHE A 52 33.98 -4.14 4.86
CA PHE A 52 32.76 -3.69 5.56
C PHE A 52 33.09 -2.75 6.73
N ILE A 53 34.21 -3.01 7.41
CA ILE A 53 34.69 -2.16 8.50
C ILE A 53 35.11 -0.78 7.96
N LYS A 54 35.92 -0.74 6.91
CA LYS A 54 36.37 0.51 6.27
C LYS A 54 35.18 1.36 5.78
N TRP A 55 34.19 0.73 5.15
CA TRP A 55 32.98 1.45 4.72
C TRP A 55 32.19 2.01 5.91
N ALA A 56 32.03 1.21 6.97
CA ALA A 56 31.33 1.67 8.17
C ALA A 56 32.07 2.86 8.85
N GLU A 57 33.38 2.82 8.94
CA GLU A 57 34.20 3.92 9.46
C GLU A 57 34.01 5.17 8.62
N TYR A 58 34.21 5.08 7.29
CA TYR A 58 34.05 6.21 6.37
C TYR A 58 32.65 6.83 6.40
N LEU A 59 31.61 6.00 6.38
CA LEU A 59 30.22 6.45 6.42
C LEU A 59 29.88 7.15 7.73
N THR A 60 30.35 6.59 8.84
CA THR A 60 30.11 7.16 10.17
C THR A 60 30.80 8.51 10.34
N GLU A 61 32.06 8.63 9.87
CA GLU A 61 32.80 9.91 9.86
C GLU A 61 32.08 11.00 9.08
N ASN A 62 31.45 10.62 7.96
CA ASN A 62 30.68 11.52 7.12
C ASN A 62 29.21 11.66 7.55
N LYS A 63 28.79 11.05 8.65
CA LYS A 63 27.41 11.08 9.17
C LYS A 63 26.36 10.57 8.19
N ILE A 64 26.71 9.55 7.42
CA ILE A 64 25.84 8.90 6.43
C ILE A 64 25.23 7.64 7.05
N TRP A 65 23.92 7.54 7.01
CA TRP A 65 23.18 6.32 7.35
C TRP A 65 23.37 5.28 6.24
N PHE A 66 23.45 4.00 6.60
CA PHE A 66 23.66 2.98 5.60
C PHE A 66 23.02 1.64 5.91
N SER A 67 22.73 0.91 4.85
CA SER A 67 22.34 -0.49 4.86
C SER A 67 23.10 -1.28 3.81
N PHE A 68 23.16 -2.61 3.99
CA PHE A 68 23.74 -3.49 2.99
C PHE A 68 22.64 -4.27 2.29
N LEU A 69 22.68 -4.34 0.96
CA LEU A 69 21.70 -5.04 0.15
C LEU A 69 22.18 -6.46 -0.16
N TYR A 70 21.32 -7.45 0.01
CA TYR A 70 21.55 -8.85 -0.38
C TYR A 70 22.77 -9.53 0.26
N LEU A 71 23.08 -9.27 1.50
CA LEU A 71 24.17 -9.99 2.20
C LEU A 71 23.91 -11.48 2.31
N THR A 72 22.67 -11.84 2.63
CA THR A 72 22.23 -13.23 2.79
C THR A 72 21.69 -13.80 1.49
N GLN A 73 20.86 -13.04 0.76
CA GLN A 73 20.21 -13.49 -0.44
C GLN A 73 21.15 -13.87 -1.60
N GLN A 74 22.33 -13.32 -1.66
CA GLN A 74 23.31 -13.58 -2.72
C GLN A 74 24.64 -14.06 -2.16
N ALA A 75 24.61 -14.67 -0.98
CA ALA A 75 25.80 -15.29 -0.41
C ALA A 75 26.29 -16.43 -1.32
N PRO A 76 27.59 -16.60 -1.49
CA PRO A 76 28.16 -17.70 -2.26
C PRO A 76 27.74 -19.06 -1.71
N ALA A 77 27.69 -20.06 -2.58
CA ALA A 77 27.35 -21.43 -2.19
C ALA A 77 28.23 -21.90 -1.02
N GLY A 78 27.61 -22.43 0.02
CA GLY A 78 28.26 -22.91 1.24
C GLY A 78 28.49 -21.86 2.32
N LEU A 79 28.00 -20.61 2.12
CA LEU A 79 28.03 -19.56 3.14
C LEU A 79 26.62 -19.06 3.42
N ASP A 80 26.29 -18.88 4.69
CA ASP A 80 24.99 -18.34 5.11
C ASP A 80 24.86 -16.84 4.80
N SER A 81 25.98 -16.12 4.80
CA SER A 81 26.06 -14.68 4.52
C SER A 81 27.43 -14.29 4.03
N ARG A 82 27.50 -13.14 3.33
CA ARG A 82 28.77 -12.50 2.95
C ARG A 82 29.48 -11.83 4.12
N MET A 83 28.76 -11.53 5.19
CA MET A 83 29.26 -10.90 6.40
C MET A 83 29.19 -11.87 7.56
N THR A 84 30.17 -11.81 8.48
CA THR A 84 30.15 -12.63 9.68
C THR A 84 29.45 -11.93 10.85
N PRO A 85 28.95 -12.67 11.86
CA PRO A 85 28.37 -12.06 13.06
C PRO A 85 29.32 -11.13 13.82
N GLU A 86 30.62 -11.45 13.83
CA GLU A 86 31.66 -10.65 14.46
C GLU A 86 31.80 -9.31 13.73
N THR A 87 31.76 -9.33 12.38
CA THR A 87 31.79 -8.12 11.55
C THR A 87 30.57 -7.26 11.80
N VAL A 88 29.37 -7.84 11.86
CA VAL A 88 28.13 -7.09 12.20
C VAL A 88 28.27 -6.44 13.58
N THR A 89 28.78 -7.17 14.57
CA THR A 89 29.01 -6.65 15.92
C THR A 89 29.97 -5.48 15.90
N ARG A 90 31.08 -5.59 15.14
CA ARG A 90 32.07 -4.53 15.01
C ARG A 90 31.50 -3.28 14.32
N ILE A 91 30.74 -3.46 13.24
CA ILE A 91 30.06 -2.34 12.55
C ILE A 91 29.11 -1.62 13.49
N ARG A 92 28.31 -2.36 14.28
CA ARG A 92 27.40 -1.76 15.27
C ARG A 92 28.14 -0.95 16.33
N GLN A 93 29.32 -1.38 16.74
CA GLN A 93 30.16 -0.65 17.68
C GLN A 93 30.70 0.67 17.07
N ILE A 94 31.07 0.64 15.79
CA ILE A 94 31.61 1.79 15.07
C ILE A 94 30.48 2.79 14.74
N ALA A 95 29.42 2.30 14.12
CA ALA A 95 28.44 3.12 13.47
C ALA A 95 27.21 3.44 14.34
N GLY A 96 26.97 2.65 15.39
CA GLY A 96 25.78 2.85 16.22
C GLY A 96 24.50 2.91 15.38
N ASP A 97 23.77 3.99 15.52
CA ASP A 97 22.50 4.23 14.81
C ASP A 97 22.66 4.44 13.31
N TYR A 98 23.83 4.85 12.82
CA TYR A 98 24.05 5.03 11.38
C TYR A 98 23.97 3.73 10.59
N PHE A 99 24.18 2.59 11.23
CA PHE A 99 23.99 1.29 10.60
C PHE A 99 22.55 0.83 10.71
N LEU A 100 21.80 0.91 9.61
CA LEU A 100 20.39 0.49 9.57
C LEU A 100 20.22 -1.02 9.57
N GLY A 101 21.16 -1.79 9.04
CA GLY A 101 21.04 -3.24 8.95
C GLY A 101 21.14 -3.77 7.53
N GLU A 102 20.43 -4.86 7.25
CA GLU A 102 20.38 -5.45 5.92
C GLU A 102 19.08 -5.09 5.19
N THR A 103 19.21 -4.78 3.91
CA THR A 103 18.09 -4.67 2.97
C THR A 103 17.94 -5.98 2.21
N ILE A 104 16.75 -6.56 2.24
CA ILE A 104 16.36 -7.68 1.39
C ILE A 104 15.46 -7.20 0.27
N GLY A 105 15.54 -7.83 -0.90
CA GLY A 105 14.78 -7.42 -2.08
C GLY A 105 13.66 -8.39 -2.43
N GLU A 106 12.54 -7.81 -2.76
CA GLU A 106 11.39 -8.28 -3.53
C GLU A 106 10.85 -9.70 -3.23
N PRO A 107 10.71 -10.14 -1.99
CA PRO A 107 10.22 -11.50 -1.75
C PRO A 107 8.78 -11.68 -2.29
N GLY A 108 7.89 -10.72 -2.12
CA GLY A 108 6.53 -10.78 -2.62
C GLY A 108 6.45 -10.61 -4.13
N SER A 109 7.24 -9.71 -4.70
CA SER A 109 7.31 -9.47 -6.14
C SER A 109 7.77 -10.72 -6.88
N ALA A 110 8.85 -11.33 -6.41
CA ALA A 110 9.36 -12.58 -6.94
C ALA A 110 8.32 -13.70 -6.82
N TYR A 111 7.67 -13.82 -5.67
CA TYR A 111 6.63 -14.81 -5.40
C TYR A 111 5.40 -14.63 -6.30
N ALA A 112 4.90 -13.40 -6.45
CA ALA A 112 3.73 -13.10 -7.25
C ALA A 112 3.95 -13.17 -8.77
N SER A 113 5.20 -13.07 -9.25
CA SER A 113 5.51 -12.92 -10.68
C SER A 113 6.22 -14.12 -11.32
N LYS A 114 6.30 -15.26 -10.67
CA LYS A 114 7.07 -16.42 -11.15
C LYS A 114 8.55 -16.11 -11.46
N LEU A 115 9.19 -15.25 -10.73
CA LEU A 115 10.62 -15.03 -10.87
C LEU A 115 11.39 -16.00 -9.95
N PRO A 116 11.71 -17.22 -10.42
CA PRO A 116 12.20 -18.28 -9.55
C PRO A 116 13.64 -18.10 -9.10
N GLY A 117 14.36 -17.14 -9.65
CA GLY A 117 15.76 -16.88 -9.32
C GLY A 117 15.99 -16.27 -7.93
N TYR A 118 14.92 -15.87 -7.26
CA TYR A 118 14.98 -15.19 -5.96
C TYR A 118 14.56 -16.06 -4.78
N TYR A 119 14.21 -17.34 -4.99
CA TYR A 119 13.72 -18.19 -3.92
C TYR A 119 14.82 -18.98 -3.23
N VAL A 120 14.84 -18.90 -1.92
CA VAL A 120 15.47 -19.89 -1.05
C VAL A 120 14.61 -21.15 -1.10
N ASN A 121 15.26 -22.31 -1.24
CA ASN A 121 14.57 -23.57 -1.03
C ASN A 121 14.01 -23.60 0.40
N PRO A 122 12.67 -23.70 0.60
CA PRO A 122 12.11 -23.75 1.96
C PRO A 122 12.58 -24.94 2.79
N GLU A 123 13.10 -25.99 2.13
CA GLU A 123 13.64 -27.18 2.78
C GLU A 123 15.14 -27.06 3.06
N ASP A 124 15.81 -26.15 2.37
CA ASP A 124 17.22 -25.83 2.55
C ASP A 124 17.42 -24.31 2.46
N PRO A 125 17.31 -23.59 3.56
CA PRO A 125 17.44 -22.13 3.59
C PRO A 125 18.84 -21.62 3.23
N THR A 126 19.84 -22.49 3.18
CA THR A 126 21.21 -22.13 2.77
C THR A 126 21.40 -22.21 1.26
N TYR A 127 20.45 -22.77 0.53
CA TYR A 127 20.59 -22.99 -0.90
C TYR A 127 19.99 -21.85 -1.74
N TYR A 128 20.85 -21.04 -2.25
CA TYR A 128 20.62 -20.09 -3.33
C TYR A 128 20.93 -20.74 -4.69
N GLY A 129 20.19 -21.75 -5.03
CA GLY A 129 20.34 -22.41 -6.30
C GLY A 129 19.14 -22.12 -7.18
N GLY A 130 19.37 -21.55 -8.34
CA GLY A 130 18.35 -21.22 -9.30
C GLY A 130 17.31 -22.32 -9.55
N LEU A 131 16.35 -22.04 -10.37
CA LEU A 131 15.16 -22.77 -10.84
C LEU A 131 15.14 -24.29 -10.76
N LYS A 132 16.28 -24.96 -10.80
CA LYS A 132 16.33 -26.44 -10.97
C LYS A 132 15.67 -27.22 -9.85
N ASN A 133 15.52 -26.63 -8.66
CA ASN A 133 14.99 -27.31 -7.49
C ASN A 133 13.74 -26.65 -6.86
N TYR A 134 13.22 -25.57 -7.46
CA TYR A 134 11.98 -24.98 -6.98
C TYR A 134 10.80 -25.86 -7.38
N ARG A 135 10.21 -26.54 -6.41
CA ARG A 135 8.91 -27.18 -6.56
C ARG A 135 7.85 -26.22 -6.05
N GLN A 136 6.95 -25.80 -6.94
CA GLN A 136 5.80 -25.04 -6.53
C GLN A 136 5.02 -25.85 -5.48
N ARG A 137 4.82 -25.27 -4.30
CA ARG A 137 3.95 -25.88 -3.31
C ARG A 137 2.50 -25.69 -3.74
N VAL A 138 1.73 -26.74 -3.57
CA VAL A 138 0.29 -26.71 -3.75
C VAL A 138 -0.33 -26.49 -2.38
N TYR A 139 -1.15 -25.46 -2.26
CA TYR A 139 -1.89 -25.15 -1.05
C TYR A 139 -3.37 -25.50 -1.25
N GLU A 140 -4.01 -25.96 -0.21
CA GLU A 140 -5.42 -26.35 -0.26
C GLU A 140 -6.34 -25.12 -0.02
N ASP A 141 -5.87 -24.16 0.78
CA ASP A 141 -6.61 -22.97 1.15
C ASP A 141 -5.72 -21.74 1.36
N MET A 142 -6.37 -20.59 1.55
CA MET A 142 -5.71 -19.28 1.69
C MET A 142 -4.86 -19.18 2.95
N GLU A 143 -5.24 -19.85 4.04
CA GLU A 143 -4.48 -19.89 5.28
C GLU A 143 -3.16 -20.64 5.11
N GLN A 144 -3.19 -21.81 4.48
CA GLN A 144 -1.98 -22.57 4.18
C GLN A 144 -1.04 -21.80 3.26
N ALA A 145 -1.59 -21.12 2.26
CA ALA A 145 -0.82 -20.33 1.31
C ALA A 145 -0.15 -19.13 2.00
N HIS A 146 -0.88 -18.40 2.83
CA HIS A 146 -0.35 -17.33 3.67
C HIS A 146 0.79 -17.81 4.56
N LYS A 147 0.54 -18.86 5.36
CA LYS A 147 1.57 -19.45 6.25
C LYS A 147 2.79 -19.94 5.48
N GLY A 148 2.57 -20.48 4.29
CA GLY A 148 3.64 -20.94 3.41
C GLY A 148 4.53 -19.79 2.93
N TYR A 149 3.94 -18.67 2.52
CA TYR A 149 4.67 -17.46 2.14
C TYR A 149 5.46 -16.88 3.33
N VAL A 150 4.79 -16.67 4.46
CA VAL A 150 5.44 -16.15 5.67
C VAL A 150 6.61 -17.02 6.10
N LYS A 151 6.44 -18.36 6.06
CA LYS A 151 7.54 -19.29 6.35
C LYS A 151 8.71 -19.13 5.39
N LEU A 152 8.45 -18.95 4.10
CA LEU A 152 9.49 -18.69 3.09
C LEU A 152 10.29 -17.44 3.45
N VAL A 153 9.62 -16.31 3.66
CA VAL A 153 10.27 -15.03 3.97
C VAL A 153 10.98 -15.09 5.33
N LYS A 154 10.39 -15.78 6.30
CA LYS A 154 10.96 -15.94 7.65
C LYS A 154 12.32 -16.67 7.64
N ASN A 155 12.56 -17.54 6.67
CA ASN A 155 13.87 -18.19 6.53
C ASN A 155 14.97 -17.17 6.24
N PHE A 156 14.70 -16.14 5.45
CA PHE A 156 15.64 -15.01 5.24
C PHE A 156 15.88 -14.23 6.53
N MET A 157 14.80 -13.97 7.27
CA MET A 157 14.88 -13.20 8.52
C MET A 157 15.63 -13.95 9.62
N TYR A 158 15.57 -15.29 9.62
CA TYR A 158 16.26 -16.12 10.59
C TYR A 158 17.78 -15.92 10.54
N ILE A 159 18.36 -15.91 9.34
CA ILE A 159 19.80 -15.69 9.16
C ILE A 159 20.16 -14.29 9.66
N ASN A 160 19.42 -13.27 9.25
CA ASN A 160 19.65 -11.88 9.66
C ASN A 160 19.60 -11.69 11.17
N LYS A 161 18.61 -12.30 11.80
CA LYS A 161 18.46 -12.27 13.26
C LYS A 161 19.64 -12.92 13.97
N ASN A 162 20.10 -14.07 13.48
CA ASN A 162 21.24 -14.79 14.05
C ASN A 162 22.56 -14.04 13.86
N MET A 163 22.66 -13.22 12.80
CA MET A 163 23.82 -12.36 12.57
C MET A 163 23.85 -11.11 13.46
N GLY A 164 22.77 -10.81 14.18
CA GLY A 164 22.68 -9.63 15.03
C GLY A 164 22.44 -8.32 14.27
N MET A 165 21.83 -8.39 13.08
CA MET A 165 21.43 -7.20 12.34
C MET A 165 20.48 -6.33 13.16
N PRO A 166 20.67 -5.01 13.21
CA PRO A 166 19.79 -4.12 13.99
C PRO A 166 18.38 -4.08 13.40
N ASN A 167 18.26 -4.05 12.08
CA ASN A 167 16.98 -4.10 11.36
C ASN A 167 17.10 -4.95 10.10
N VAL A 168 15.92 -5.36 9.60
CA VAL A 168 15.75 -5.94 8.27
C VAL A 168 14.81 -5.03 7.49
N LEU A 169 15.37 -4.35 6.49
CA LEU A 169 14.67 -3.52 5.55
C LEU A 169 14.16 -4.41 4.41
N CYS A 170 12.87 -4.44 4.16
CA CYS A 170 12.30 -5.27 3.10
C CYS A 170 11.78 -4.40 1.96
N VAL A 171 12.50 -4.37 0.85
CA VAL A 171 12.06 -3.72 -0.39
C VAL A 171 11.13 -4.65 -1.15
N ASP A 172 9.93 -4.22 -1.47
CA ASP A 172 8.97 -5.03 -2.21
C ASP A 172 8.00 -4.16 -3.03
N ALA A 173 7.72 -4.61 -4.25
CA ALA A 173 6.77 -3.97 -5.15
C ALA A 173 5.34 -4.55 -5.04
N THR A 174 5.02 -5.21 -3.93
CA THR A 174 3.70 -5.84 -3.71
C THR A 174 2.98 -5.30 -2.48
N ALA A 175 1.68 -5.59 -2.40
CA ALA A 175 0.85 -5.30 -1.23
C ALA A 175 1.08 -6.29 -0.05
N PHE A 176 2.19 -7.02 -0.05
CA PHE A 176 2.52 -8.02 0.96
C PHE A 176 3.26 -7.46 2.17
N ALA A 177 3.27 -6.15 2.36
CA ALA A 177 3.98 -5.52 3.47
C ALA A 177 3.66 -6.15 4.83
N LYS A 178 2.38 -6.44 5.13
CA LYS A 178 1.98 -7.07 6.40
C LYS A 178 2.58 -8.46 6.60
N TYR A 179 2.67 -9.26 5.55
CA TYR A 179 3.23 -10.61 5.60
C TYR A 179 4.76 -10.60 5.71
N ASN A 180 5.41 -9.62 5.08
CA ASN A 180 6.84 -9.40 5.24
C ASN A 180 7.17 -9.00 6.70
N VAL A 181 6.32 -8.18 7.31
CA VAL A 181 6.44 -7.81 8.73
C VAL A 181 6.17 -9.01 9.65
N GLU A 182 5.16 -9.81 9.39
CA GLU A 182 4.89 -11.05 10.13
C GLU A 182 6.07 -12.04 10.04
N ALA A 183 6.76 -12.05 8.89
CA ALA A 183 7.97 -12.85 8.72
C ALA A 183 9.19 -12.30 9.48
N GLY A 184 9.19 -11.04 9.91
CA GLY A 184 10.24 -10.45 10.73
C GLY A 184 10.88 -9.18 10.16
N ALA A 185 10.46 -8.67 9.00
CA ALA A 185 10.88 -7.36 8.53
C ALA A 185 10.35 -6.28 9.47
N ASN A 186 11.19 -5.33 9.83
CA ASN A 186 10.77 -4.24 10.71
C ASN A 186 10.84 -2.86 10.07
N ILE A 187 11.32 -2.75 8.83
CA ILE A 187 11.29 -1.54 8.01
C ILE A 187 10.80 -1.93 6.60
N PRO A 188 9.49 -1.87 6.33
CA PRO A 188 8.97 -2.12 5.00
C PRO A 188 9.29 -0.94 4.07
N ILE A 189 9.74 -1.24 2.87
CA ILE A 189 10.09 -0.27 1.84
C ILE A 189 9.34 -0.61 0.55
N LEU A 190 8.57 0.33 0.03
CA LEU A 190 7.89 0.17 -1.23
C LEU A 190 8.85 0.35 -2.39
N GLU A 191 9.00 -0.64 -3.24
CA GLU A 191 9.59 -0.46 -4.57
C GLU A 191 8.55 0.18 -5.50
N PHE A 192 8.93 1.29 -6.10
CA PHE A 192 7.98 2.25 -6.68
C PHE A 192 8.59 2.94 -7.92
N PRO A 193 7.85 3.27 -8.95
CA PRO A 193 6.42 3.05 -9.18
C PRO A 193 6.16 1.79 -10.05
N VAL A 194 5.63 0.75 -9.47
CA VAL A 194 5.32 -0.52 -10.18
C VAL A 194 3.83 -0.71 -10.45
N THR A 195 3.00 -0.12 -9.58
CA THR A 195 1.54 -0.24 -9.58
C THR A 195 0.92 1.12 -9.27
N CYS A 196 -0.33 1.17 -8.81
CA CYS A 196 -0.96 2.41 -8.38
C CYS A 196 -0.28 2.98 -7.12
N PRO A 197 0.45 4.11 -7.20
CA PRO A 197 1.19 4.65 -6.06
C PRO A 197 0.30 4.99 -4.87
N ASP A 198 -0.87 5.59 -5.07
CA ASP A 198 -1.80 5.94 -4.00
C ASP A 198 -2.15 4.71 -3.15
N VAL A 199 -2.40 3.57 -3.79
CA VAL A 199 -2.74 2.29 -3.14
C VAL A 199 -1.54 1.69 -2.42
N MET A 200 -0.40 1.67 -3.08
CA MET A 200 0.78 0.98 -2.55
C MET A 200 1.42 1.74 -1.37
N PHE A 201 1.47 3.08 -1.44
CA PHE A 201 1.89 3.89 -0.30
C PHE A 201 0.93 3.76 0.88
N ALA A 202 -0.39 3.68 0.63
CA ALA A 202 -1.38 3.44 1.65
C ALA A 202 -1.16 2.09 2.36
N ASN A 203 -0.79 1.03 1.61
CA ASN A 203 -0.51 -0.29 2.16
C ASN A 203 0.72 -0.29 3.07
N VAL A 204 1.85 0.23 2.61
CA VAL A 204 3.09 0.24 3.41
C VAL A 204 2.96 1.15 4.63
N ARG A 205 2.39 2.35 4.48
CA ARG A 205 2.14 3.29 5.59
C ARG A 205 1.16 2.73 6.60
N GLY A 206 0.04 2.15 6.15
CA GLY A 206 -0.96 1.52 7.00
C GLY A 206 -0.39 0.34 7.79
N THR A 207 0.41 -0.50 7.15
CA THR A 207 1.14 -1.61 7.79
C THR A 207 2.11 -1.09 8.85
N ALA A 208 2.92 -0.07 8.53
CA ALA A 208 3.88 0.48 9.48
C ALA A 208 3.19 1.05 10.73
N ARG A 209 2.05 1.71 10.57
CA ARG A 209 1.23 2.22 11.67
C ARG A 209 0.58 1.13 12.50
N ALA A 210 0.04 0.10 11.83
CA ALA A 210 -0.63 -1.02 12.47
C ALA A 210 0.30 -1.74 13.46
N PHE A 211 1.55 -1.94 13.07
CA PHE A 211 2.54 -2.66 13.87
C PHE A 211 3.55 -1.77 14.60
N ASP A 212 3.30 -0.46 14.66
CA ASP A 212 4.16 0.53 15.35
C ASP A 212 5.64 0.43 14.96
N LEU A 213 5.88 0.28 13.66
CA LEU A 213 7.23 0.09 13.14
C LEU A 213 8.07 1.37 13.26
N PRO A 214 9.41 1.24 13.40
CA PRO A 214 10.28 2.38 13.59
C PRO A 214 10.35 3.31 12.38
N ALA A 215 10.18 2.77 11.18
CA ALA A 215 10.19 3.52 9.93
C ALA A 215 9.54 2.72 8.80
N TRP A 216 9.26 3.40 7.70
CA TRP A 216 8.93 2.82 6.41
C TRP A 216 9.54 3.67 5.29
N GLY A 217 9.70 3.08 4.10
CA GLY A 217 10.42 3.71 3.03
C GLY A 217 9.84 3.56 1.64
N SER A 218 10.45 4.27 0.69
CA SER A 218 10.27 4.11 -0.73
C SER A 218 11.61 3.89 -1.43
N TYR A 219 11.62 2.98 -2.36
CA TYR A 219 12.76 2.62 -3.19
C TYR A 219 12.37 2.90 -4.63
N ALA A 220 12.91 3.99 -5.18
CA ALA A 220 12.51 4.47 -6.49
C ALA A 220 13.17 3.63 -7.59
N ALA A 221 12.47 2.61 -8.05
CA ALA A 221 12.84 1.77 -9.18
C ALA A 221 12.48 2.42 -10.52
N HIS A 222 12.53 3.73 -10.56
CA HIS A 222 12.05 4.58 -11.62
C HIS A 222 12.65 4.26 -12.98
N GLU A 223 13.89 3.79 -13.01
CA GLU A 223 14.62 3.55 -14.23
C GLU A 223 14.13 2.33 -15.00
N TRP A 224 13.52 1.35 -14.32
CA TRP A 224 12.98 0.13 -14.91
C TRP A 224 11.60 0.29 -15.53
N TYR A 225 10.80 1.21 -14.99
CA TYR A 225 9.37 1.26 -15.27
C TYR A 225 8.94 2.45 -16.13
N GLY A 226 7.75 2.31 -16.74
CA GLY A 226 7.03 3.40 -17.42
C GLY A 226 7.26 3.52 -18.91
N GLY A 227 8.02 2.62 -19.55
CA GLY A 227 8.18 2.58 -21.03
C GLY A 227 8.79 3.84 -21.67
N ILE A 228 9.21 4.83 -20.85
CA ILE A 228 9.79 6.11 -21.29
C ILE A 228 11.30 5.95 -21.37
N ARG A 229 11.90 6.43 -22.43
CA ARG A 229 13.37 6.41 -22.59
C ARG A 229 14.03 7.40 -21.64
N HIS A 230 15.26 7.12 -21.21
CA HIS A 230 16.02 8.00 -20.31
C HIS A 230 16.33 9.36 -20.92
N GLU A 231 16.49 9.42 -22.24
CA GLU A 231 16.73 10.65 -22.98
C GLU A 231 15.52 11.60 -22.97
N ASP A 232 14.32 11.06 -22.78
CA ASP A 232 13.10 11.84 -22.71
C ASP A 232 13.07 12.63 -21.39
N PRO A 233 12.94 13.97 -21.44
CA PRO A 233 12.83 14.79 -20.23
C PRO A 233 11.69 14.39 -19.30
N LEU A 234 10.63 13.81 -19.84
CA LEU A 234 9.48 13.34 -19.06
C LEU A 234 9.88 12.29 -18.03
N LYS A 235 10.89 11.44 -18.32
CA LYS A 235 11.36 10.43 -17.37
C LYS A 235 11.91 11.06 -16.09
N ALA A 236 12.68 12.15 -16.20
CA ALA A 236 13.17 12.90 -15.04
C ALA A 236 12.04 13.62 -14.29
N LYS A 237 11.06 14.20 -15.00
CA LYS A 237 9.86 14.79 -14.38
C LYS A 237 9.06 13.74 -13.58
N ARG A 238 8.98 12.50 -14.09
CA ARG A 238 8.33 11.40 -13.38
C ARG A 238 9.06 11.02 -12.10
N LEU A 239 10.39 11.07 -12.09
CA LEU A 239 11.19 10.88 -10.88
C LEU A 239 10.93 11.99 -9.86
N GLU A 240 10.85 13.24 -10.31
CA GLU A 240 10.51 14.38 -9.48
C GLU A 240 9.14 14.21 -8.81
N LEU A 241 8.12 13.83 -9.60
CA LEU A 241 6.79 13.51 -9.07
C LEU A 241 6.84 12.42 -8.02
N ALA A 242 7.58 11.35 -8.29
CA ALA A 242 7.75 10.21 -7.38
C ALA A 242 8.29 10.65 -6.02
N TYR A 243 9.36 11.41 -5.99
CA TYR A 243 9.95 11.89 -4.74
C TYR A 243 9.04 12.84 -3.97
N LYS A 244 8.39 13.78 -4.67
CA LYS A 244 7.46 14.74 -4.04
C LYS A 244 6.26 14.02 -3.43
N TYR A 245 5.73 13.00 -4.11
CA TYR A 245 4.64 12.19 -3.57
C TYR A 245 5.07 11.34 -2.38
N ALA A 246 6.25 10.72 -2.44
CA ALA A 246 6.82 9.97 -1.32
C ALA A 246 6.98 10.88 -0.10
N TYR A 247 7.52 12.08 -0.26
CA TYR A 247 7.67 13.05 0.81
C TYR A 247 6.32 13.46 1.42
N LEU A 248 5.35 13.85 0.58
CA LEU A 248 4.00 14.21 0.98
C LEU A 248 3.30 13.07 1.74
N SER A 249 3.54 11.83 1.32
CA SER A 249 2.95 10.62 1.93
C SER A 249 3.53 10.26 3.29
N GLY A 250 4.63 10.90 3.72
CA GLY A 250 5.23 10.69 5.03
C GLY A 250 6.36 9.65 5.06
N THR A 251 6.91 9.28 3.90
CA THR A 251 8.05 8.37 3.79
C THR A 251 9.25 8.88 4.59
N GLN A 252 9.89 8.01 5.35
CA GLN A 252 11.06 8.36 6.15
C GLN A 252 12.38 7.95 5.48
N ILE A 253 12.36 6.95 4.62
CA ILE A 253 13.53 6.49 3.86
C ILE A 253 13.19 6.57 2.37
N MET A 254 13.93 7.37 1.61
CA MET A 254 13.76 7.54 0.18
C MET A 254 15.07 7.18 -0.52
N VAL A 255 15.09 6.12 -1.30
CA VAL A 255 16.28 5.62 -1.97
C VAL A 255 16.04 5.56 -3.46
N LEU A 256 17.00 6.06 -4.26
CA LEU A 256 17.02 5.78 -5.69
C LEU A 256 17.63 4.40 -5.92
N GLU A 257 16.88 3.52 -6.57
CA GLU A 257 17.45 2.29 -7.06
C GLU A 257 18.49 2.59 -8.14
N SER A 258 19.63 1.95 -8.02
CA SER A 258 20.60 1.91 -9.08
C SER A 258 20.81 0.46 -9.50
N GLY A 259 20.21 0.05 -10.60
CA GLY A 259 20.62 -1.17 -11.28
C GLY A 259 21.98 -0.96 -11.95
N ASP A 260 22.71 -2.03 -12.20
CA ASP A 260 24.05 -2.02 -12.81
C ASP A 260 24.16 -1.20 -14.09
N GLU A 261 23.04 -0.98 -14.74
CA GLU A 261 22.95 -0.30 -16.02
C GLU A 261 22.15 1.00 -15.95
N CYS A 262 21.62 1.36 -14.79
CA CYS A 262 20.45 2.22 -14.71
C CYS A 262 20.55 3.47 -13.86
N VAL A 263 21.60 3.73 -13.07
CA VAL A 263 21.72 5.05 -12.43
C VAL A 263 22.05 6.11 -13.46
N THR A 264 21.01 6.59 -14.11
CA THR A 264 21.16 7.60 -15.15
C THR A 264 21.86 8.86 -14.62
N ALA A 265 21.66 9.23 -13.35
CA ALA A 265 22.32 10.38 -12.75
C ALA A 265 23.86 10.26 -12.74
N TYR A 266 24.37 9.05 -12.54
CA TYR A 266 25.80 8.75 -12.39
C TYR A 266 26.24 7.58 -13.27
N SER A 267 25.55 7.33 -14.32
CA SER A 267 25.59 6.10 -15.09
C SER A 267 26.88 5.88 -15.86
N GLN A 268 27.20 4.63 -16.02
CA GLN A 268 28.20 4.17 -17.02
C GLN A 268 27.59 4.05 -18.43
N ARG A 269 26.28 4.12 -18.57
CA ARG A 269 25.59 4.03 -19.88
C ARG A 269 25.61 5.34 -20.65
N TYR A 270 25.66 6.46 -19.97
CA TYR A 270 25.73 7.80 -20.54
C TYR A 270 26.99 8.51 -20.06
N GLU A 271 27.54 9.37 -20.86
CA GLU A 271 28.62 10.23 -20.40
C GLU A 271 28.15 11.04 -19.17
N LYS A 272 28.98 11.09 -18.13
CA LYS A 272 28.69 11.72 -16.85
C LYS A 272 28.17 13.15 -16.99
N ASP A 273 28.74 13.90 -17.96
CA ASP A 273 28.39 15.30 -18.21
C ASP A 273 27.28 15.49 -19.25
N SER A 274 26.63 14.38 -19.66
CA SER A 274 25.52 14.44 -20.59
C SER A 274 24.31 15.20 -20.00
N ALA A 275 23.51 15.83 -20.88
CA ALA A 275 22.25 16.46 -20.48
C ALA A 275 21.26 15.49 -19.85
N VAL A 276 21.37 14.19 -20.15
CA VAL A 276 20.56 13.13 -19.54
C VAL A 276 20.91 13.01 -18.07
N CYS A 277 22.18 12.76 -17.75
CA CYS A 277 22.65 12.64 -16.36
C CYS A 277 22.40 13.93 -15.55
N ALA A 278 22.62 15.08 -16.16
CA ALA A 278 22.41 16.37 -15.52
C ALA A 278 20.97 16.58 -15.05
N ARG A 279 19.97 16.20 -15.85
CA ARG A 279 18.55 16.32 -15.46
C ARG A 279 18.20 15.49 -14.23
N TYR A 280 18.71 14.25 -14.13
CA TYR A 280 18.47 13.40 -12.97
C TYR A 280 19.17 13.95 -11.72
N ARG A 281 20.43 14.40 -11.85
CA ARG A 281 21.14 15.06 -10.75
C ARG A 281 20.42 16.32 -10.27
N GLN A 282 19.82 17.08 -11.19
CA GLN A 282 19.03 18.26 -10.84
C GLN A 282 17.81 17.89 -9.97
N VAL A 283 17.07 16.84 -10.32
CA VAL A 283 15.92 16.36 -9.51
C VAL A 283 16.40 15.94 -8.12
N LEU A 284 17.46 15.16 -8.05
CA LEU A 284 17.99 14.69 -6.78
C LEU A 284 18.50 15.85 -5.90
N GLY A 285 19.22 16.79 -6.48
CA GLY A 285 19.71 18.00 -5.79
C GLY A 285 18.58 18.89 -5.26
N MET A 286 17.56 19.10 -6.09
CA MET A 286 16.35 19.84 -5.68
C MET A 286 15.66 19.18 -4.49
N MET A 287 15.52 17.86 -4.49
CA MET A 287 14.90 17.14 -3.38
C MET A 287 15.76 17.16 -2.11
N ASN A 288 17.08 17.03 -2.23
CA ASN A 288 17.99 17.20 -1.10
C ASN A 288 17.84 18.58 -0.45
N GLU A 289 17.80 19.64 -1.26
CA GLU A 289 17.63 21.00 -0.78
C GLU A 289 16.28 21.20 -0.10
N PHE A 290 15.20 20.70 -0.73
CA PHE A 290 13.85 20.77 -0.16
C PHE A 290 13.77 20.06 1.20
N ILE A 291 14.30 18.83 1.32
CA ILE A 291 14.30 18.06 2.57
C ILE A 291 15.09 18.78 3.68
N ARG A 292 16.19 19.45 3.33
CA ARG A 292 16.99 20.21 4.31
C ARG A 292 16.29 21.47 4.81
N GLN A 293 15.50 22.12 3.94
CA GLN A 293 14.85 23.39 4.27
C GLN A 293 13.49 23.19 4.95
N ASP A 294 12.78 22.10 4.63
CA ASP A 294 11.45 21.87 5.16
C ASP A 294 11.47 21.06 6.46
N ALA A 295 10.96 21.67 7.53
CA ALA A 295 10.72 20.98 8.79
C ALA A 295 9.37 20.23 8.71
N ARG A 296 9.39 19.03 8.17
CA ARG A 296 8.19 18.17 8.13
C ARG A 296 7.80 17.76 9.54
N PRO A 297 6.53 17.97 9.97
CA PRO A 297 6.09 17.60 11.32
C PRO A 297 6.22 16.09 11.56
N LYS A 298 6.52 15.75 12.81
CA LYS A 298 6.66 14.37 13.29
C LYS A 298 5.33 13.60 13.23
N GLY A 299 5.40 12.27 13.21
CA GLY A 299 4.23 11.37 13.27
C GLY A 299 3.57 11.08 11.91
N GLY A 300 4.06 11.68 10.83
CA GLY A 300 3.50 11.48 9.49
C GLY A 300 2.18 12.23 9.24
N PRO A 301 1.57 12.06 8.06
CA PRO A 301 0.33 12.74 7.70
C PRO A 301 -0.85 12.23 8.52
N LYS A 302 -1.84 13.09 8.75
CA LYS A 302 -3.13 12.69 9.33
C LYS A 302 -3.89 11.83 8.34
N VAL A 303 -4.31 10.65 8.76
CA VAL A 303 -5.14 9.73 7.98
C VAL A 303 -6.25 9.22 8.88
N LYS A 304 -7.49 9.39 8.44
CA LYS A 304 -8.67 9.04 9.23
C LYS A 304 -9.59 8.02 8.57
N ALA A 305 -9.36 7.73 7.29
CA ALA A 305 -10.03 6.66 6.57
C ALA A 305 -9.03 5.56 6.23
N ALA A 306 -9.40 4.30 6.46
CA ALA A 306 -8.59 3.17 6.08
C ALA A 306 -9.43 2.08 5.41
N PHE A 307 -8.83 1.42 4.42
CA PHE A 307 -9.31 0.18 3.85
C PHE A 307 -8.63 -0.99 4.56
N VAL A 308 -9.41 -2.03 4.85
CA VAL A 308 -8.90 -3.15 5.64
C VAL A 308 -8.35 -4.23 4.72
N SER A 309 -7.05 -4.55 4.86
CA SER A 309 -6.47 -5.76 4.32
C SER A 309 -6.87 -6.93 5.21
N GLY A 310 -7.79 -7.77 4.72
CA GLY A 310 -8.37 -8.86 5.48
C GLY A 310 -7.40 -10.00 5.78
N LEU A 311 -7.79 -10.87 6.70
CA LEU A 311 -7.01 -12.04 7.06
C LEU A 311 -6.88 -12.97 5.83
N HIS A 312 -5.66 -13.38 5.52
CA HIS A 312 -5.29 -14.23 4.38
C HIS A 312 -5.51 -13.61 2.99
N ASP A 313 -5.69 -12.28 2.87
CA ASP A 313 -5.81 -11.63 1.58
C ASP A 313 -4.50 -11.77 0.77
N GLY A 314 -4.58 -12.49 -0.34
CA GLY A 314 -3.44 -12.78 -1.22
C GLY A 314 -3.27 -11.83 -2.39
N TRP A 315 -4.00 -10.71 -2.42
CA TRP A 315 -3.85 -9.72 -3.47
C TRP A 315 -2.48 -9.04 -3.39
N SER A 316 -1.74 -9.14 -4.50
CA SER A 316 -0.35 -8.65 -4.56
C SER A 316 -0.21 -7.17 -4.93
N GLY A 317 -1.30 -6.49 -5.27
CA GLY A 317 -1.24 -5.14 -5.83
C GLY A 317 -0.94 -5.10 -7.34
N LYS A 318 -0.67 -6.22 -7.97
CA LYS A 318 -0.34 -6.33 -9.39
C LYS A 318 -1.50 -6.94 -10.17
N TRP A 319 -1.82 -6.38 -11.34
CA TRP A 319 -2.92 -6.86 -12.17
C TRP A 319 -2.49 -7.76 -13.34
N GLY A 320 -1.26 -7.76 -13.73
CA GLY A 320 -0.79 -8.45 -14.92
C GLY A 320 -0.81 -9.99 -14.79
N ARG A 321 0.37 -10.59 -14.79
CA ARG A 321 0.52 -12.06 -14.69
C ARG A 321 0.48 -12.58 -13.25
N ALA A 322 -0.01 -11.79 -12.31
CA ALA A 322 -0.09 -12.16 -10.92
C ALA A 322 -1.21 -13.19 -10.68
N CYS A 323 -0.97 -14.10 -9.77
CA CYS A 323 -1.98 -14.98 -9.22
C CYS A 323 -1.83 -15.00 -7.70
N LEU A 324 -2.85 -15.49 -7.03
CA LEU A 324 -2.80 -15.61 -5.58
C LEU A 324 -1.74 -16.61 -5.14
N TRP A 325 -0.91 -16.20 -4.20
CA TRP A 325 0.03 -17.07 -3.50
C TRP A 325 0.86 -17.98 -4.40
N ASN A 326 1.23 -17.49 -5.60
CA ASN A 326 2.06 -18.24 -6.56
C ASN A 326 1.42 -19.54 -7.08
N GLN A 327 0.09 -19.65 -7.10
CA GLN A 327 -0.62 -20.86 -7.55
C GLN A 327 -0.97 -20.80 -9.05
N PHE A 328 -0.01 -20.54 -9.92
CA PHE A 328 -0.18 -20.22 -11.35
C PHE A 328 -0.84 -21.28 -12.22
N TYR A 329 -0.92 -22.52 -11.80
CA TYR A 329 -1.46 -23.62 -12.61
C TYR A 329 -2.85 -24.06 -12.17
N ARG A 330 -3.48 -23.30 -11.30
CA ARG A 330 -4.78 -23.60 -10.72
C ARG A 330 -5.74 -22.44 -11.01
N GLU A 331 -6.78 -22.70 -11.82
CA GLU A 331 -7.76 -21.68 -12.22
C GLU A 331 -8.45 -21.03 -11.01
N GLU A 332 -8.79 -21.83 -10.01
CA GLU A 332 -9.44 -21.36 -8.78
C GLU A 332 -8.61 -20.36 -7.98
N TRP A 333 -7.30 -20.26 -8.26
CA TRP A 333 -6.39 -19.29 -7.64
C TRP A 333 -6.13 -18.05 -8.51
N GLY A 334 -6.80 -17.94 -9.65
CA GLY A 334 -6.85 -16.70 -10.42
C GLY A 334 -7.56 -15.58 -9.63
N TYR A 335 -7.31 -14.34 -10.04
CA TYR A 335 -8.03 -13.22 -9.45
C TYR A 335 -9.52 -13.32 -9.78
N ASN A 336 -10.35 -13.18 -8.76
CA ASN A 336 -11.79 -13.17 -8.86
C ASN A 336 -12.37 -11.87 -8.24
N GLU A 337 -13.63 -11.89 -7.87
CA GLU A 337 -14.34 -10.74 -7.31
C GLU A 337 -13.70 -10.16 -6.03
N ALA A 338 -13.05 -10.98 -5.21
CA ALA A 338 -12.38 -10.51 -4.01
C ALA A 338 -11.20 -9.58 -4.36
N GLU A 339 -10.32 -10.02 -5.27
CA GLU A 339 -9.19 -9.21 -5.70
C GLU A 339 -9.65 -8.02 -6.55
N HIS A 340 -10.67 -8.22 -7.41
CA HIS A 340 -11.22 -7.13 -8.23
C HIS A 340 -11.82 -6.01 -7.38
N SER A 341 -12.20 -6.27 -6.14
CA SER A 341 -12.68 -5.22 -5.22
C SER A 341 -11.65 -4.11 -5.01
N TRP A 342 -10.36 -4.43 -5.05
CA TRP A 342 -9.28 -3.44 -4.90
C TRP A 342 -9.19 -2.45 -6.06
N ARG A 343 -9.75 -2.77 -7.25
CA ARG A 343 -9.82 -1.82 -8.37
C ARG A 343 -10.63 -0.57 -8.03
N MET A 344 -11.53 -0.69 -7.07
CA MET A 344 -12.33 0.44 -6.60
C MET A 344 -11.47 1.61 -6.14
N LEU A 345 -10.30 1.34 -5.56
CA LEU A 345 -9.35 2.39 -5.14
C LEU A 345 -8.72 3.11 -6.33
N GLU A 346 -8.54 2.43 -7.45
CA GLU A 346 -8.00 3.03 -8.67
C GLU A 346 -9.05 3.90 -9.39
N GLU A 347 -10.33 3.64 -9.16
CA GLU A 347 -11.44 4.48 -9.66
C GLU A 347 -11.69 5.68 -8.75
N LEU A 348 -11.61 5.49 -7.42
CA LEU A 348 -11.73 6.58 -6.44
C LEU A 348 -10.58 7.60 -6.60
N ARG A 349 -9.40 7.11 -6.96
CA ARG A 349 -8.20 7.90 -7.19
C ARG A 349 -7.54 7.44 -8.48
N SER A 350 -7.75 8.18 -9.56
CA SER A 350 -7.27 7.79 -10.88
C SER A 350 -5.77 7.52 -10.91
N LYS A 351 -5.40 6.29 -11.28
CA LYS A 351 -4.03 5.87 -11.57
C LYS A 351 -3.41 6.68 -12.72
N ARG A 352 -4.24 7.22 -13.61
CA ARG A 352 -3.81 7.92 -14.82
C ARG A 352 -2.93 9.14 -14.54
N ALA A 353 -3.04 9.74 -13.36
CA ALA A 353 -2.12 10.79 -12.94
C ALA A 353 -0.65 10.37 -13.00
N TRP A 354 -0.36 9.05 -12.97
CA TRP A 354 1.00 8.51 -12.93
C TRP A 354 1.48 7.91 -14.25
N ASP A 355 0.61 7.26 -15.00
CA ASP A 355 1.00 6.37 -16.09
C ASP A 355 0.51 6.82 -17.47
N ASP A 356 -0.61 7.50 -17.55
CA ASP A 356 -1.22 7.86 -18.82
C ASP A 356 -1.27 9.37 -18.99
N LEU A 357 -0.47 9.86 -19.91
CA LEU A 357 -0.36 11.28 -20.23
C LEU A 357 -1.44 11.76 -21.22
N ALA A 358 -2.20 10.83 -21.81
CA ALA A 358 -3.05 11.17 -22.96
C ALA A 358 -4.53 11.29 -22.64
N ASN A 359 -5.03 10.70 -21.55
CA ASN A 359 -6.47 10.53 -21.34
C ASN A 359 -6.94 10.99 -19.96
N TYR A 360 -6.88 12.26 -19.71
CA TYR A 360 -7.46 12.86 -18.52
C TYR A 360 -8.91 13.28 -18.76
N GLY A 361 -9.84 12.61 -18.07
CA GLY A 361 -11.19 13.12 -17.89
C GLY A 361 -11.28 14.09 -16.72
N GLU A 362 -12.32 14.88 -16.65
CA GLU A 362 -12.70 15.58 -15.42
C GLU A 362 -13.26 14.54 -14.44
N TYR A 363 -12.61 14.36 -13.30
CA TYR A 363 -13.06 13.46 -12.25
C TYR A 363 -13.52 14.24 -11.03
N ASP A 364 -14.59 13.74 -10.46
CA ASP A 364 -15.11 14.24 -9.19
C ASP A 364 -14.18 13.87 -8.04
N LEU A 365 -13.73 14.86 -7.28
CA LEU A 365 -12.96 14.66 -6.05
C LEU A 365 -13.77 14.05 -4.90
N SER A 366 -15.02 13.68 -5.13
CA SER A 366 -15.92 13.11 -4.13
C SER A 366 -15.38 11.83 -3.46
N GLY A 367 -14.44 11.12 -4.10
CA GLY A 367 -13.74 9.98 -3.53
C GLY A 367 -12.52 10.31 -2.66
N THR A 368 -12.19 11.59 -2.46
CA THR A 368 -11.08 12.00 -1.61
C THR A 368 -11.51 11.98 -0.15
N PRO A 369 -10.87 11.18 0.72
CA PRO A 369 -11.22 11.16 2.14
C PRO A 369 -10.82 12.47 2.81
N GLY A 370 -11.42 12.75 3.94
CA GLY A 370 -10.96 13.82 4.81
C GLY A 370 -9.47 13.69 5.11
N TRP A 371 -8.74 14.81 5.20
CA TRP A 371 -7.29 14.88 5.38
C TRP A 371 -6.45 14.50 4.14
N GLY A 372 -7.05 14.09 3.02
CA GLY A 372 -6.43 13.90 1.71
C GLY A 372 -5.87 12.51 1.41
N LEU A 373 -5.59 11.69 2.42
CA LEU A 373 -5.02 10.36 2.28
C LEU A 373 -5.87 9.31 2.98
N TYR A 374 -5.77 8.07 2.49
CA TYR A 374 -6.27 6.86 3.18
C TYR A 374 -5.11 5.89 3.42
N ASP A 375 -5.27 4.97 4.35
CA ASP A 375 -4.37 3.85 4.57
C ASP A 375 -5.01 2.53 4.15
N ILE A 376 -4.20 1.50 3.92
CA ILE A 376 -4.62 0.11 3.90
C ILE A 376 -4.03 -0.54 5.15
N VAL A 377 -4.92 -0.87 6.09
CA VAL A 377 -4.52 -1.35 7.42
C VAL A 377 -4.80 -2.85 7.55
N PRO A 378 -3.85 -3.65 8.05
CA PRO A 378 -4.08 -5.06 8.38
C PRO A 378 -5.17 -5.24 9.43
N ILE A 379 -6.06 -6.22 9.24
CA ILE A 379 -7.05 -6.60 10.26
C ILE A 379 -6.40 -7.15 11.54
N GLU A 380 -5.16 -7.63 11.42
CA GLU A 380 -4.35 -8.13 12.53
C GLU A 380 -3.92 -7.03 13.50
N ALA A 381 -4.06 -5.76 13.13
CA ALA A 381 -3.75 -4.63 14.00
C ALA A 381 -4.56 -4.67 15.30
N ASP A 382 -3.94 -4.22 16.39
CA ASP A 382 -4.63 -4.05 17.66
C ASP A 382 -5.76 -3.01 17.57
N VAL A 383 -6.78 -3.14 18.41
CA VAL A 383 -7.93 -2.23 18.39
C VAL A 383 -7.53 -0.77 18.62
N GLU A 384 -6.53 -0.49 19.44
CA GLU A 384 -5.97 0.84 19.67
C GLU A 384 -5.40 1.46 18.39
N LYS A 385 -4.79 0.65 17.54
CA LYS A 385 -4.28 1.08 16.23
C LYS A 385 -5.41 1.31 15.24
N LEU A 386 -6.42 0.46 15.22
CA LEU A 386 -7.62 0.65 14.40
C LEU A 386 -8.40 1.92 14.82
N CYS A 387 -8.49 2.21 16.11
CA CYS A 387 -9.15 3.40 16.63
C CYS A 387 -8.42 4.74 16.33
N GLN A 388 -7.27 4.71 15.67
CA GLN A 388 -6.65 5.91 15.10
C GLN A 388 -7.39 6.41 13.86
N TYR A 389 -8.15 5.53 13.22
CA TYR A 389 -9.01 5.84 12.09
C TYR A 389 -10.43 6.11 12.56
N ASP A 390 -11.14 6.98 11.85
CA ASP A 390 -12.56 7.22 12.08
C ASP A 390 -13.42 6.30 11.20
N TRP A 391 -12.84 5.80 10.08
CA TRP A 391 -13.53 5.03 9.05
C TRP A 391 -12.71 3.79 8.67
N LEU A 392 -13.34 2.60 8.76
CA LEU A 392 -12.79 1.34 8.28
C LEU A 392 -13.70 0.74 7.20
N ILE A 393 -13.13 0.41 6.05
CA ILE A 393 -13.86 -0.07 4.87
C ILE A 393 -13.21 -1.36 4.38
N PHE A 394 -13.98 -2.44 4.29
CA PHE A 394 -13.52 -3.71 3.74
C PHE A 394 -13.72 -3.75 2.22
N LEU A 395 -12.75 -4.31 1.49
CA LEU A 395 -12.83 -4.53 0.04
C LEU A 395 -12.51 -5.97 -0.36
N GLY A 396 -11.26 -6.39 -0.17
CA GLY A 396 -10.72 -7.66 -0.63
C GLY A 396 -11.10 -8.86 0.22
N TRP A 397 -10.42 -9.96 -0.01
CA TRP A 397 -10.64 -11.19 0.75
C TRP A 397 -10.49 -10.97 2.26
N ASN A 398 -11.37 -11.60 3.01
CA ASN A 398 -11.24 -11.70 4.46
C ASN A 398 -11.76 -13.04 4.96
N THR A 399 -10.99 -13.70 5.82
CA THR A 399 -11.43 -14.83 6.62
C THR A 399 -11.80 -14.30 8.01
N MET A 400 -13.09 -14.25 8.32
CA MET A 400 -13.54 -13.70 9.61
C MET A 400 -13.29 -14.66 10.75
N THR A 401 -12.86 -14.10 11.88
CA THR A 401 -12.73 -14.81 13.17
C THR A 401 -13.56 -14.13 14.24
N GLU A 402 -13.88 -14.88 15.29
CA GLU A 402 -14.60 -14.35 16.45
C GLU A 402 -13.83 -13.18 17.10
N GLU A 403 -12.51 -13.31 17.23
CA GLU A 403 -11.65 -12.27 17.78
C GLU A 403 -11.68 -10.98 16.94
N ASN A 404 -11.65 -11.11 15.62
CA ASN A 404 -11.73 -9.95 14.73
C ASN A 404 -13.11 -9.28 14.80
N MET A 405 -14.20 -10.06 14.96
CA MET A 405 -15.53 -9.49 15.19
C MET A 405 -15.58 -8.68 16.49
N ASP A 406 -15.05 -9.21 17.60
CA ASP A 406 -14.97 -8.49 18.87
C ASP A 406 -14.19 -7.19 18.75
N LYS A 407 -13.06 -7.25 18.05
CA LYS A 407 -12.20 -6.08 17.78
C LYS A 407 -12.92 -5.00 16.95
N LEU A 408 -13.64 -5.40 15.91
CA LEU A 408 -14.42 -4.49 15.07
C LEU A 408 -15.62 -3.90 15.82
N THR A 409 -16.28 -4.70 16.65
CA THR A 409 -17.38 -4.24 17.52
C THR A 409 -16.87 -3.18 18.50
N GLU A 410 -15.70 -3.41 19.11
CA GLU A 410 -15.10 -2.43 20.02
C GLU A 410 -14.66 -1.15 19.29
N PHE A 411 -14.11 -1.27 18.06
CA PHE A 411 -13.82 -0.11 17.20
C PHE A 411 -15.06 0.76 16.98
N VAL A 412 -16.18 0.13 16.60
CA VAL A 412 -17.45 0.86 16.40
C VAL A 412 -17.97 1.44 17.72
N ARG A 413 -17.94 0.66 18.81
CA ARG A 413 -18.39 1.13 20.13
C ARG A 413 -17.67 2.40 20.59
N ARG A 414 -16.38 2.54 20.25
CA ARG A 414 -15.55 3.73 20.55
C ARG A 414 -15.82 4.94 19.64
N GLY A 415 -16.59 4.76 18.57
CA GLY A 415 -16.98 5.88 17.68
C GLY A 415 -16.57 5.71 16.22
N GLY A 416 -15.96 4.59 15.87
CA GLY A 416 -15.58 4.31 14.49
C GLY A 416 -16.79 4.03 13.59
N HIS A 417 -16.62 4.30 12.30
CA HIS A 417 -17.56 3.94 11.24
C HIS A 417 -17.00 2.75 10.45
N LEU A 418 -17.75 1.66 10.40
CA LEU A 418 -17.37 0.42 9.73
C LEU A 418 -18.27 0.16 8.52
N LEU A 419 -17.65 -0.21 7.38
CA LEU A 419 -18.37 -0.73 6.22
C LEU A 419 -17.85 -2.12 5.84
N MET A 420 -18.78 -3.06 5.73
CA MET A 420 -18.51 -4.42 5.26
C MET A 420 -19.62 -4.90 4.34
N SER A 421 -19.31 -5.89 3.47
CA SER A 421 -20.35 -6.75 2.89
C SER A 421 -20.48 -8.05 3.67
N ALA A 422 -21.57 -8.77 3.49
CA ALA A 422 -21.74 -10.09 4.10
C ALA A 422 -20.63 -11.07 3.67
N ALA A 423 -20.04 -10.90 2.47
CA ALA A 423 -18.89 -11.68 2.04
C ALA A 423 -17.74 -11.67 3.05
N HIS A 424 -17.47 -10.51 3.68
CA HIS A 424 -16.37 -10.37 4.64
C HIS A 424 -16.63 -11.05 5.99
N LEU A 425 -17.85 -11.51 6.25
CA LEU A 425 -18.23 -12.26 7.45
C LEU A 425 -17.97 -13.77 7.32
N ASN A 426 -17.48 -14.21 6.15
CA ASN A 426 -17.17 -15.60 5.86
C ASN A 426 -15.96 -16.10 6.66
N THR A 427 -16.09 -17.28 7.27
CA THR A 427 -15.03 -17.94 8.04
C THR A 427 -14.23 -18.97 7.22
N GLN A 428 -14.63 -19.21 5.96
CA GLN A 428 -13.96 -20.19 5.10
C GLN A 428 -12.60 -19.68 4.64
N THR A 429 -11.64 -20.59 4.64
CA THR A 429 -10.30 -20.36 4.08
C THR A 429 -10.16 -20.87 2.65
N GLN A 430 -11.08 -21.75 2.20
CA GLN A 430 -11.13 -22.23 0.82
C GLN A 430 -11.84 -21.23 -0.08
N ARG A 431 -11.27 -20.94 -1.25
CA ARG A 431 -11.83 -19.95 -2.19
C ARG A 431 -13.22 -20.32 -2.71
N ASP A 432 -13.41 -21.59 -3.03
CA ASP A 432 -14.69 -22.13 -3.54
C ASP A 432 -15.51 -22.83 -2.46
N GLY A 433 -15.16 -22.57 -1.20
CA GLY A 433 -15.88 -23.14 -0.05
C GLY A 433 -17.29 -22.55 0.11
N THR A 434 -18.19 -23.36 0.60
CA THR A 434 -19.55 -22.90 0.93
C THR A 434 -19.47 -21.78 1.97
N TYR A 435 -20.18 -20.68 1.72
CA TYR A 435 -20.26 -19.55 2.64
C TYR A 435 -20.63 -20.00 4.04
N LYS A 436 -19.86 -19.60 5.04
CA LYS A 436 -20.10 -19.89 6.45
C LYS A 436 -19.87 -18.63 7.25
N MET A 437 -20.96 -17.99 7.65
CA MET A 437 -20.91 -16.77 8.44
C MET A 437 -20.32 -17.03 9.83
N VAL A 438 -19.57 -16.06 10.35
CA VAL A 438 -19.16 -16.01 11.75
C VAL A 438 -20.40 -15.96 12.66
N SER A 439 -20.21 -16.14 13.99
CA SER A 439 -21.31 -16.18 14.97
C SER A 439 -22.45 -15.22 14.66
N PRO A 440 -23.68 -15.73 14.44
CA PRO A 440 -24.85 -14.90 14.20
C PRO A 440 -25.10 -13.87 15.29
N GLU A 441 -24.83 -14.22 16.55
CA GLU A 441 -25.03 -13.35 17.71
C GLU A 441 -24.13 -12.12 17.65
N LYS A 442 -22.86 -12.29 17.21
CA LYS A 442 -21.93 -11.17 17.02
C LYS A 442 -22.32 -10.29 15.84
N VAL A 443 -22.86 -10.90 14.77
CA VAL A 443 -23.40 -10.14 13.64
C VAL A 443 -24.60 -9.32 14.06
N GLU A 444 -25.52 -9.89 14.85
CA GLU A 444 -26.65 -9.17 15.39
C GLU A 444 -26.22 -8.02 16.32
N GLU A 445 -25.27 -8.26 17.22
CA GLU A 445 -24.72 -7.21 18.10
C GLU A 445 -24.15 -6.05 17.30
N LEU A 446 -23.36 -6.33 16.25
CA LEU A 446 -22.67 -5.29 15.49
C LEU A 446 -23.57 -4.60 14.47
N PHE A 447 -24.36 -5.37 13.71
CA PHE A 447 -25.15 -4.83 12.59
C PHE A 447 -26.65 -4.71 12.87
N GLY A 448 -27.12 -5.16 14.03
CA GLY A 448 -28.53 -5.08 14.39
C GLY A 448 -29.47 -5.84 13.44
N CYS A 449 -29.01 -7.01 12.98
CA CYS A 449 -29.78 -7.82 12.04
C CYS A 449 -29.53 -9.32 12.24
N THR A 450 -30.56 -10.12 11.98
CA THR A 450 -30.54 -11.58 12.08
C THR A 450 -30.35 -12.19 10.68
N PHE A 451 -29.44 -13.12 10.54
CA PHE A 451 -29.21 -13.87 9.30
C PHE A 451 -30.28 -14.97 9.12
N LEU A 452 -30.97 -14.95 7.99
CA LEU A 452 -32.06 -15.88 7.67
C LEU A 452 -31.68 -16.93 6.60
N GLY A 453 -30.46 -16.85 6.05
CA GLY A 453 -29.98 -17.77 5.04
C GLY A 453 -29.50 -17.05 3.77
N GLU A 454 -28.93 -17.81 2.84
CA GLU A 454 -28.52 -17.29 1.54
C GLU A 454 -29.69 -17.37 0.55
N ILE A 455 -29.77 -16.35 -0.29
CA ILE A 455 -30.71 -16.32 -1.40
C ILE A 455 -30.02 -15.86 -2.68
N ARG A 456 -30.31 -16.53 -3.77
CA ARG A 456 -29.91 -16.10 -5.10
C ARG A 456 -31.09 -15.45 -5.80
N ARG A 457 -30.99 -14.17 -6.10
CA ARG A 457 -32.04 -13.42 -6.78
C ARG A 457 -31.51 -12.54 -7.88
N SER A 458 -32.32 -12.37 -8.93
CA SER A 458 -32.15 -11.27 -9.88
C SER A 458 -32.70 -10.00 -9.24
N ILE A 459 -31.83 -9.01 -9.06
CA ILE A 459 -32.16 -7.69 -8.49
C ILE A 459 -31.73 -6.65 -9.52
N HIS A 460 -32.62 -5.68 -9.80
CA HIS A 460 -32.33 -4.64 -10.78
C HIS A 460 -31.54 -3.48 -10.20
N GLY A 461 -31.64 -3.26 -8.90
CA GLY A 461 -30.97 -2.19 -8.21
C GLY A 461 -31.25 -2.15 -6.72
N ALA A 462 -30.60 -1.25 -6.03
CA ALA A 462 -30.87 -0.88 -4.65
C ALA A 462 -31.49 0.51 -4.59
N LYS A 463 -32.61 0.65 -3.89
CA LYS A 463 -33.31 1.91 -3.69
C LYS A 463 -32.98 2.44 -2.30
N PHE A 464 -32.30 3.58 -2.24
CA PHE A 464 -31.93 4.22 -0.98
C PHE A 464 -33.09 5.01 -0.39
N LYS A 465 -33.30 4.87 0.92
CA LYS A 465 -34.27 5.63 1.70
C LYS A 465 -33.52 6.64 2.57
N TYR A 466 -33.53 7.90 2.13
CA TYR A 466 -32.98 8.99 2.94
C TYR A 466 -34.10 9.69 3.69
N GLU A 467 -33.93 9.90 4.99
CA GLU A 467 -34.92 10.60 5.83
C GLU A 467 -35.17 12.06 5.40
N SER A 468 -34.16 12.66 4.76
CA SER A 468 -34.22 14.04 4.27
C SER A 468 -34.98 14.20 2.95
N LEU A 469 -35.32 13.10 2.28
CA LEU A 469 -36.06 13.17 1.02
C LEU A 469 -37.57 13.17 1.29
N ASP A 470 -38.27 14.12 0.67
CA ASP A 470 -39.73 14.11 0.60
C ASP A 470 -40.19 12.78 -0.03
N GLU A 471 -41.16 12.11 0.56
CA GLU A 471 -41.70 10.84 0.04
C GLU A 471 -42.21 10.94 -1.41
N ARG A 472 -42.44 12.16 -1.89
CA ARG A 472 -42.83 12.45 -3.28
C ARG A 472 -41.63 12.46 -4.23
N VAL A 473 -40.40 12.49 -3.73
CA VAL A 473 -39.19 12.41 -4.52
C VAL A 473 -38.82 10.94 -4.73
N LEU A 474 -38.54 10.56 -5.98
CA LEU A 474 -38.05 9.23 -6.31
C LEU A 474 -36.72 8.98 -5.57
N TYR A 475 -36.69 7.96 -4.74
CA TYR A 475 -35.46 7.56 -4.08
C TYR A 475 -34.37 7.21 -5.10
N PRO A 476 -33.10 7.60 -4.87
CA PRO A 476 -32.03 7.22 -5.75
C PRO A 476 -31.97 5.70 -5.91
N VAL A 477 -31.95 5.23 -7.15
CA VAL A 477 -31.76 3.82 -7.47
C VAL A 477 -30.38 3.63 -8.05
N VAL A 478 -29.60 2.75 -7.44
CA VAL A 478 -28.33 2.30 -7.97
C VAL A 478 -28.56 0.99 -8.68
N GLY A 479 -28.25 0.94 -9.97
CA GLY A 479 -28.35 -0.31 -10.74
C GLY A 479 -27.38 -1.35 -10.20
N CYS A 480 -27.92 -2.50 -9.85
CA CYS A 480 -27.14 -3.66 -9.44
C CYS A 480 -27.94 -4.92 -9.78
N GLY A 481 -27.25 -6.02 -10.00
CA GLY A 481 -27.89 -7.29 -10.34
C GLY A 481 -28.04 -7.55 -11.84
N GLY A 482 -28.39 -8.77 -12.17
CA GLY A 482 -28.11 -9.36 -13.48
C GLY A 482 -29.19 -9.28 -14.52
N SER A 483 -30.18 -8.43 -14.43
CA SER A 483 -31.27 -8.45 -15.41
C SER A 483 -31.43 -7.17 -16.24
N ASP A 484 -30.61 -6.17 -16.03
CA ASP A 484 -30.56 -5.04 -16.93
C ASP A 484 -29.74 -5.43 -18.17
N PRO A 485 -30.31 -5.40 -19.39
CA PRO A 485 -29.56 -5.69 -20.61
C PRO A 485 -28.42 -4.71 -20.90
N LEU A 486 -28.39 -3.57 -20.24
CA LEU A 486 -27.28 -2.61 -20.26
C LEU A 486 -26.16 -2.99 -19.28
N TYR A 487 -26.46 -3.78 -18.27
CA TYR A 487 -25.52 -4.33 -17.32
C TYR A 487 -25.50 -5.85 -17.50
N ILE A 488 -24.51 -6.37 -18.22
CA ILE A 488 -24.28 -7.81 -18.46
C ILE A 488 -23.84 -8.49 -17.15
N ALA A 489 -24.42 -8.12 -16.05
CA ALA A 489 -24.06 -8.65 -14.77
C ALA A 489 -24.95 -9.87 -14.46
N GLY A 490 -24.34 -10.98 -14.09
CA GLY A 490 -25.03 -12.18 -13.68
C GLY A 490 -25.88 -12.02 -12.43
N TYR A 491 -26.40 -13.11 -11.92
CA TYR A 491 -27.06 -13.12 -10.63
C TYR A 491 -26.04 -12.87 -9.52
N ALA A 492 -26.43 -12.09 -8.53
CA ALA A 492 -25.65 -11.94 -7.30
C ALA A 492 -26.28 -12.80 -6.19
N ASP A 493 -25.44 -13.34 -5.35
CA ASP A 493 -25.86 -14.07 -4.16
C ASP A 493 -25.92 -13.09 -2.98
N TYR A 494 -27.03 -13.11 -2.26
CA TYR A 494 -27.32 -12.24 -1.13
C TYR A 494 -27.51 -13.08 0.13
N ALA A 495 -27.04 -12.53 1.24
CA ALA A 495 -27.45 -13.01 2.53
C ALA A 495 -28.78 -12.33 2.90
N HIS A 496 -29.81 -13.14 3.19
CA HIS A 496 -31.06 -12.62 3.65
C HIS A 496 -30.96 -12.27 5.14
N PHE A 497 -31.03 -10.99 5.43
CA PHE A 497 -31.09 -10.47 6.80
C PHE A 497 -32.44 -9.84 7.09
N ALA A 498 -32.90 -10.03 8.32
CA ALA A 498 -33.98 -9.23 8.90
C ALA A 498 -33.36 -8.21 9.84
N ALA A 499 -33.61 -6.93 9.63
CA ALA A 499 -33.18 -5.90 10.56
C ALA A 499 -33.91 -6.07 11.91
N THR A 500 -33.17 -6.02 13.01
CA THR A 500 -33.68 -6.02 14.38
C THR A 500 -33.57 -4.62 14.98
N ASP A 501 -32.45 -4.29 15.57
CA ASP A 501 -32.13 -2.93 16.04
C ASP A 501 -31.53 -2.04 14.94
N GLY A 502 -31.02 -2.65 13.89
CA GLY A 502 -30.46 -1.96 12.74
C GLY A 502 -31.53 -1.35 11.83
N LYS A 503 -31.16 -0.28 11.14
CA LYS A 503 -32.02 0.42 10.22
C LYS A 503 -31.67 0.06 8.78
N THR A 504 -32.65 -0.41 8.00
CA THR A 504 -32.47 -0.60 6.57
C THR A 504 -32.46 0.75 5.87
N ILE A 505 -31.34 1.09 5.21
CA ILE A 505 -31.16 2.35 4.46
C ILE A 505 -31.28 2.17 2.94
N ALA A 506 -31.20 0.93 2.45
CA ALA A 506 -31.48 0.61 1.06
C ALA A 506 -32.17 -0.76 0.94
N TYR A 507 -33.13 -0.83 0.03
CA TYR A 507 -33.91 -2.05 -0.27
C TYR A 507 -33.67 -2.48 -1.71
N ALA A 508 -33.84 -3.76 -1.98
CA ALA A 508 -33.78 -4.29 -3.34
C ALA A 508 -34.89 -3.68 -4.22
N SER A 509 -34.52 -3.29 -5.43
CA SER A 509 -35.47 -2.82 -6.46
C SER A 509 -35.73 -3.95 -7.46
N GLN A 510 -37.01 -4.25 -7.73
CA GLN A 510 -37.43 -5.30 -8.66
C GLN A 510 -37.90 -4.73 -10.00
N GLY A 511 -37.34 -3.64 -10.47
CA GLY A 511 -37.63 -3.03 -11.77
C GLY A 511 -38.19 -1.62 -11.72
N PHE A 512 -38.49 -1.08 -12.90
CA PHE A 512 -38.98 0.29 -13.08
C PHE A 512 -40.35 0.54 -12.45
N ARG A 513 -41.11 -0.49 -12.16
CA ARG A 513 -42.40 -0.41 -11.52
C ARG A 513 -42.25 -0.81 -10.06
N GLU A 514 -42.53 0.10 -9.21
CA GLU A 514 -42.38 0.07 -7.78
C GLU A 514 -43.03 -1.14 -7.08
N ALA A 515 -42.29 -2.20 -6.95
CA ALA A 515 -42.56 -3.06 -5.81
C ALA A 515 -41.54 -2.69 -4.72
N HIS A 516 -42.02 -2.26 -3.56
CA HIS A 516 -41.18 -2.23 -2.39
C HIS A 516 -40.80 -3.68 -2.10
N SER A 517 -39.51 -4.00 -2.29
CA SER A 517 -38.99 -5.26 -1.82
C SER A 517 -38.70 -5.11 -0.31
N ASP A 518 -39.12 -6.06 0.48
CA ASP A 518 -38.79 -6.12 1.90
C ASP A 518 -37.35 -6.62 2.12
N LEU A 519 -36.57 -6.83 1.03
CA LEU A 519 -35.20 -7.32 1.10
C LEU A 519 -34.23 -6.18 1.39
N PRO A 520 -33.65 -6.11 2.59
CA PRO A 520 -32.60 -5.15 2.90
C PRO A 520 -31.37 -5.39 2.05
N MET A 521 -30.85 -4.33 1.46
CA MET A 521 -29.59 -4.34 0.70
C MET A 521 -28.44 -3.66 1.46
N VAL A 522 -28.79 -2.65 2.29
CA VAL A 522 -27.84 -1.96 3.16
C VAL A 522 -28.53 -1.74 4.51
N ILE A 523 -27.86 -2.20 5.57
CA ILE A 523 -28.32 -2.06 6.96
C ILE A 523 -27.29 -1.24 7.72
N GLU A 524 -27.73 -0.27 8.49
CA GLU A 524 -26.91 0.57 9.36
C GLU A 524 -27.33 0.38 10.82
N ASN A 525 -26.37 0.13 11.70
CA ASN A 525 -26.60 0.02 13.13
C ASN A 525 -25.70 0.97 13.92
N ARG A 526 -26.25 1.50 15.03
CA ARG A 526 -25.50 2.32 15.98
C ARG A 526 -25.07 1.50 17.16
N VAL A 527 -23.77 1.35 17.36
CA VAL A 527 -23.19 0.62 18.48
C VAL A 527 -22.31 1.58 19.29
N GLY A 528 -22.71 1.89 20.52
CA GLY A 528 -22.01 2.87 21.34
C GLY A 528 -22.00 4.26 20.68
N LYS A 529 -20.81 4.75 20.31
CA LYS A 529 -20.64 6.07 19.68
C LYS A 529 -20.52 6.01 18.15
N GLY A 530 -20.36 4.83 17.58
CA GLY A 530 -20.08 4.63 16.17
C GLY A 530 -21.23 4.02 15.38
N VAL A 531 -20.93 3.67 14.15
CA VAL A 531 -21.88 3.15 13.16
C VAL A 531 -21.28 1.98 12.42
N ALA A 532 -22.02 0.88 12.31
CA ALA A 532 -21.68 -0.25 11.46
C ALA A 532 -22.65 -0.32 10.28
N THR A 533 -22.13 -0.41 9.08
CA THR A 533 -22.87 -0.52 7.82
C THR A 533 -22.59 -1.87 7.18
N LEU A 534 -23.62 -2.67 6.94
CA LEU A 534 -23.57 -3.95 6.27
C LEU A 534 -24.25 -3.87 4.91
N VAL A 535 -23.54 -4.24 3.85
CA VAL A 535 -24.11 -4.52 2.53
C VAL A 535 -24.35 -6.03 2.43
N THR A 536 -25.57 -6.45 2.13
CA THR A 536 -26.06 -7.81 2.45
C THR A 536 -25.72 -8.89 1.43
N HIS A 537 -24.92 -8.61 0.40
CA HIS A 537 -24.51 -9.64 -0.57
C HIS A 537 -23.34 -10.50 -0.05
N THR A 538 -23.35 -11.79 -0.38
CA THR A 538 -22.30 -12.76 -0.04
C THR A 538 -21.19 -12.82 -1.09
N CYS A 539 -21.37 -12.15 -2.22
CA CYS A 539 -20.29 -11.88 -3.20
C CYS A 539 -19.39 -10.74 -2.70
N TYR A 540 -18.11 -10.78 -3.06
CA TYR A 540 -17.21 -9.64 -2.80
C TYR A 540 -17.57 -8.42 -3.64
N PRO A 541 -17.24 -7.21 -3.17
CA PRO A 541 -17.59 -5.95 -3.87
C PRO A 541 -17.11 -5.85 -5.32
N GLY A 542 -16.08 -6.59 -5.71
CA GLY A 542 -15.60 -6.64 -7.10
C GLY A 542 -16.47 -7.44 -8.07
N ASN A 543 -17.53 -8.11 -7.58
CA ASN A 543 -18.54 -8.72 -8.43
C ASN A 543 -19.29 -7.64 -9.20
N GLN A 544 -19.40 -7.79 -10.53
CA GLN A 544 -20.01 -6.78 -11.41
C GLN A 544 -21.45 -6.42 -11.02
N ALA A 545 -22.22 -7.40 -10.49
CA ALA A 545 -23.60 -7.16 -10.10
C ALA A 545 -23.76 -6.28 -8.86
N VAL A 546 -22.79 -6.27 -7.96
CA VAL A 546 -22.86 -5.55 -6.68
C VAL A 546 -21.91 -4.37 -6.58
N TYR A 547 -20.94 -4.30 -7.47
CA TYR A 547 -19.94 -3.25 -7.52
C TYR A 547 -20.53 -1.83 -7.47
N PRO A 548 -21.55 -1.47 -8.29
CA PRO A 548 -22.10 -0.12 -8.28
C PRO A 548 -22.71 0.26 -6.93
N LEU A 549 -23.37 -0.68 -6.26
CA LEU A 549 -23.95 -0.45 -4.95
C LEU A 549 -22.87 -0.20 -3.90
N TYR A 550 -21.88 -1.09 -3.83
CA TYR A 550 -20.82 -0.98 -2.83
C TYR A 550 -19.97 0.29 -3.05
N TYR A 551 -19.63 0.59 -4.29
CA TYR A 551 -18.92 1.81 -4.68
C TYR A 551 -19.67 3.08 -4.27
N THR A 552 -21.01 3.09 -4.44
CA THR A 552 -21.85 4.20 -3.99
C THR A 552 -21.78 4.39 -2.48
N VAL A 553 -21.86 3.31 -1.70
CA VAL A 553 -21.77 3.40 -0.23
C VAL A 553 -20.36 3.87 0.19
N VAL A 554 -19.30 3.34 -0.42
CA VAL A 554 -17.92 3.78 -0.15
C VAL A 554 -17.76 5.27 -0.42
N ARG A 555 -18.25 5.77 -1.57
CA ARG A 555 -18.18 7.20 -1.91
C ARG A 555 -18.93 8.07 -0.91
N GLU A 556 -20.11 7.65 -0.48
CA GLU A 556 -20.90 8.39 0.52
C GLU A 556 -20.14 8.45 1.86
N MET A 557 -19.53 7.35 2.31
CA MET A 557 -18.72 7.34 3.52
C MET A 557 -17.50 8.27 3.41
N LEU A 558 -16.75 8.21 2.32
CA LEU A 558 -15.60 9.09 2.10
C LEU A 558 -16.02 10.57 2.01
N THR A 559 -17.16 10.83 1.37
CA THR A 559 -17.74 12.18 1.31
C THR A 559 -18.15 12.67 2.70
N ALA A 560 -18.76 11.82 3.51
CA ALA A 560 -19.08 12.14 4.90
C ALA A 560 -17.83 12.43 5.73
N SER A 561 -16.78 11.62 5.57
CA SER A 561 -15.46 11.87 6.16
C SER A 561 -14.89 13.23 5.76
N ALA A 562 -14.98 13.59 4.48
CA ALA A 562 -14.52 14.88 3.98
C ALA A 562 -15.36 16.06 4.51
N ARG A 563 -16.68 15.87 4.69
CA ARG A 563 -17.57 16.91 5.25
C ARG A 563 -17.25 17.22 6.72
N THR A 564 -16.89 16.23 7.50
CA THR A 564 -16.54 16.39 8.92
C THR A 564 -15.13 16.90 9.15
N CYS A 565 -14.26 16.80 8.13
CA CYS A 565 -12.89 17.28 8.23
C CYS A 565 -12.85 18.82 8.35
N PRO A 566 -12.08 19.39 9.30
CA PRO A 566 -11.93 20.83 9.44
C PRO A 566 -11.14 21.48 8.30
N VAL A 567 -10.38 20.68 7.55
CA VAL A 567 -9.67 21.09 6.35
C VAL A 567 -10.38 20.54 5.13
N LYS A 568 -10.78 21.41 4.22
CA LYS A 568 -11.40 21.04 2.94
C LYS A 568 -10.56 21.57 1.80
N VAL A 569 -10.26 20.70 0.87
CA VAL A 569 -9.54 21.07 -0.36
C VAL A 569 -10.41 20.71 -1.56
N VAL A 570 -10.62 21.68 -2.43
CA VAL A 570 -11.40 21.52 -3.66
C VAL A 570 -10.51 21.92 -4.83
N GLY A 571 -10.49 21.13 -5.89
CA GLY A 571 -9.67 21.41 -7.05
C GLY A 571 -9.67 20.25 -8.04
N SER A 572 -8.60 20.18 -8.84
CA SER A 572 -8.41 19.14 -9.84
C SER A 572 -8.18 17.76 -9.23
N GLU A 573 -8.59 16.71 -9.91
CA GLU A 573 -8.23 15.32 -9.59
C GLU A 573 -6.72 15.07 -9.60
N ARG A 574 -5.95 15.93 -10.28
CA ARG A 574 -4.49 15.88 -10.31
C ARG A 574 -3.84 16.39 -9.04
N LEU A 575 -4.64 16.91 -8.12
CA LEU A 575 -4.16 17.30 -6.81
C LEU A 575 -3.98 16.08 -5.91
N ARG A 576 -2.82 16.00 -5.27
CA ARG A 576 -2.61 15.18 -4.07
C ARG A 576 -2.26 16.10 -2.92
N TYR A 577 -2.81 15.81 -1.75
CA TYR A 577 -2.47 16.61 -0.57
C TYR A 577 -2.43 15.76 0.68
N SER A 578 -1.73 16.26 1.68
CA SER A 578 -1.70 15.70 3.02
C SER A 578 -1.71 16.82 4.06
N VAL A 579 -2.23 16.50 5.23
CA VAL A 579 -2.27 17.40 6.39
C VAL A 579 -1.51 16.74 7.52
N TYR A 580 -0.61 17.50 8.14
CA TYR A 580 0.21 17.04 9.24
C TYR A 580 -0.25 17.64 10.57
N GLU A 581 0.40 17.24 11.66
CA GLU A 581 0.17 17.83 12.96
C GLU A 581 0.49 19.34 12.92
N GLY A 582 -0.22 20.14 13.73
CA GLY A 582 -0.11 21.60 13.68
C GLY A 582 -0.82 22.27 12.50
N GLY A 583 -1.40 21.49 11.57
CA GLY A 583 -2.13 22.02 10.41
C GLY A 583 -1.27 22.27 9.17
N LYS A 584 0.03 21.95 9.22
CA LYS A 584 0.91 22.05 8.05
C LYS A 584 0.41 21.16 6.93
N MET A 585 0.34 21.70 5.72
CA MET A 585 -0.19 20.99 4.55
C MET A 585 0.83 20.93 3.41
N TYR A 586 0.80 19.83 2.69
CA TYR A 586 1.51 19.66 1.43
C TYR A 586 0.49 19.46 0.32
N LEU A 587 0.58 20.27 -0.73
CA LEU A 587 -0.29 20.21 -1.91
C LEU A 587 0.58 19.95 -3.13
N LEU A 588 0.33 18.89 -3.86
CA LEU A 588 1.11 18.47 -5.01
C LEU A 588 0.25 18.47 -6.27
N ASN A 589 0.64 19.25 -7.25
CA ASN A 589 0.12 19.13 -8.61
C ASN A 589 0.81 17.93 -9.29
N THR A 590 0.06 16.90 -9.65
CA THR A 590 0.62 15.71 -10.31
C THR A 590 0.67 15.84 -11.83
N ASP A 591 0.26 16.96 -12.40
CA ASP A 591 0.36 17.23 -13.83
C ASP A 591 1.80 17.61 -14.22
N TYR A 592 2.24 17.12 -15.37
CA TYR A 592 3.58 17.39 -15.89
C TYR A 592 3.71 18.71 -16.62
N ASP A 593 2.63 19.27 -17.11
CA ASP A 593 2.65 20.41 -18.05
C ASP A 593 1.63 21.50 -17.73
N LEU A 594 0.56 21.19 -16.99
CA LEU A 594 -0.51 22.13 -16.74
C LEU A 594 -0.59 22.58 -15.28
N PRO A 595 -0.76 23.88 -15.02
CA PRO A 595 -1.07 24.36 -13.69
C PRO A 595 -2.50 23.96 -13.29
N ILE A 596 -2.73 23.82 -11.98
CA ILE A 596 -4.06 23.57 -11.42
C ILE A 596 -4.44 24.67 -10.43
N THR A 597 -5.74 24.97 -10.36
CA THR A 597 -6.27 25.87 -9.34
C THR A 597 -6.94 25.06 -8.25
N VAL A 598 -6.61 25.38 -7.01
CA VAL A 598 -7.13 24.70 -5.81
C VAL A 598 -7.66 25.72 -4.82
N LYS A 599 -8.73 25.34 -4.11
CA LYS A 599 -9.29 26.14 -3.02
C LYS A 599 -9.13 25.37 -1.71
N VAL A 600 -8.45 25.98 -0.76
CA VAL A 600 -8.23 25.42 0.57
C VAL A 600 -9.08 26.18 1.58
N LEU A 601 -9.91 25.44 2.32
CA LEU A 601 -10.72 25.98 3.42
C LEU A 601 -10.19 25.38 4.73
N ARG A 602 -9.73 26.22 5.63
CA ARG A 602 -9.24 25.82 6.96
C ARG A 602 -9.44 26.94 7.98
N ASN A 603 -9.77 26.58 9.21
CA ASN A 603 -9.93 27.55 10.31
C ASN A 603 -10.88 28.72 9.98
N GLY A 604 -11.95 28.46 9.22
CA GLY A 604 -12.92 29.46 8.79
C GLY A 604 -12.43 30.42 7.70
N SER A 605 -11.21 30.28 7.22
CA SER A 605 -10.67 31.03 6.07
C SER A 605 -10.69 30.21 4.79
N SER A 606 -10.70 30.90 3.65
CA SER A 606 -10.65 30.29 2.32
C SER A 606 -9.55 30.98 1.50
N GLU A 607 -8.68 30.16 0.94
CA GLU A 607 -7.59 30.61 0.08
C GLU A 607 -7.69 29.90 -1.27
N THR A 608 -7.51 30.64 -2.36
CA THR A 608 -7.41 30.06 -3.71
C THR A 608 -5.97 30.18 -4.19
N LEU A 609 -5.42 29.07 -4.64
CA LEU A 609 -4.03 28.94 -5.04
C LEU A 609 -3.94 28.37 -6.45
N THR A 610 -2.94 28.80 -7.20
CA THR A 610 -2.51 28.12 -8.41
C THR A 610 -1.22 27.37 -8.11
N LEU A 611 -1.16 26.10 -8.48
CA LEU A 611 0.03 25.28 -8.39
C LEU A 611 0.56 25.05 -9.80
N ASP A 612 1.82 25.36 -10.01
CA ASP A 612 2.52 25.05 -11.26
C ASP A 612 2.65 23.55 -11.48
N PRO A 613 2.96 23.09 -12.71
CA PRO A 613 3.24 21.68 -12.96
C PRO A 613 4.26 21.09 -11.99
N LEU A 614 3.93 19.95 -11.39
CA LEU A 614 4.77 19.27 -10.39
C LEU A 614 5.08 20.10 -9.13
N GLU A 615 4.46 21.24 -8.90
CA GLU A 615 4.71 22.01 -7.68
C GLU A 615 4.24 21.25 -6.43
N LEU A 616 5.16 21.13 -5.46
CA LEU A 616 4.86 20.73 -4.08
C LEU A 616 4.79 21.99 -3.22
N LYS A 617 3.58 22.49 -3.02
CA LYS A 617 3.30 23.69 -2.21
C LYS A 617 3.19 23.33 -0.74
N VAL A 618 3.88 24.07 0.10
CA VAL A 618 3.79 23.92 1.56
C VAL A 618 2.97 25.08 2.12
N LEU A 619 1.94 24.74 2.92
CA LEU A 619 1.17 25.71 3.68
C LEU A 619 1.42 25.47 5.17
N PRO A 620 1.75 26.51 5.93
CA PRO A 620 2.06 26.39 7.37
C PRO A 620 0.85 26.02 8.23
#